data_e175b677445cb002acd0752d21e15b60
#
_entry.id   e175b677445cb002acd0752d21e15b60
#
_cell.length_a   1.000
_cell.length_b   1.000
_cell.length_c   1.000
_cell.angle_alpha   90.00
_cell.angle_beta   90.00
_cell.angle_gamma   90.00
#
_symmetry.space_group_name_H-M   'P 1'
#
loop_
_entity.id
_entity.type
_entity.pdbx_description
1 polymer ?
#
loop_
_entity_poly.entity_id
_entity_poly.type
_entity_poly.pdbx_seq_one_letter_code
_entity_poly.pdbx_strand_id
1 'polypeptide(L)'
;MPETSLEAEGFNLDDAIRKVPDFPVPGILFYDITSVLANPDAFAYCLRSMFKLYKDETIDAVAAIESRGFIFAAPFCHKLSLPLVLVRKKGKLPGKTVSQSYDLEYGSATLEMHEADIVPGKRYLIVDDLIATGGTVNATAQMLRRCKAQPVRAFSVIGLPFLNYHKALGDLPIDTLIEYFGE
;
A
#
# COMPACT_ATOMS: atom_id res chain seq x y z
N MET A 1 -14.24 -23.65 9.85
CA MET A 1 -14.62 -22.23 9.87
C MET A 1 -15.77 -22.08 8.93
N PRO A 2 -16.98 -21.63 9.35
CA PRO A 2 -18.08 -21.46 8.41
C PRO A 2 -17.69 -20.36 7.41
N GLU A 3 -17.83 -20.68 6.12
CA GLU A 3 -17.86 -19.68 5.05
C GLU A 3 -19.08 -18.80 5.28
N THR A 4 -18.85 -17.65 5.91
CA THR A 4 -19.88 -16.63 6.00
C THR A 4 -20.02 -16.06 4.59
N SER A 5 -21.08 -16.48 3.91
CA SER A 5 -21.57 -15.90 2.66
C SER A 5 -22.00 -14.47 2.91
N LEU A 6 -21.04 -13.54 2.88
CA LEU A 6 -21.26 -12.12 2.78
C LEU A 6 -20.75 -11.69 1.41
N GLU A 7 -21.48 -12.04 0.36
CA GLU A 7 -21.57 -11.23 -0.84
C GLU A 7 -22.23 -9.92 -0.42
N ALA A 8 -21.45 -8.99 0.09
CA ALA A 8 -21.88 -7.62 0.28
C ALA A 8 -21.82 -6.91 -1.09
N GLU A 9 -22.73 -7.27 -2.00
CA GLU A 9 -23.19 -6.34 -3.01
C GLU A 9 -23.79 -5.15 -2.27
N GLY A 10 -23.07 -4.01 -2.26
CA GLY A 10 -23.53 -2.77 -1.64
C GLY A 10 -22.77 -2.24 -0.43
N PHE A 11 -21.63 -2.80 -0.03
CA PHE A 11 -20.82 -2.20 1.03
C PHE A 11 -20.21 -0.87 0.53
N ASN A 12 -20.59 0.25 1.17
CA ASN A 12 -20.01 1.55 0.88
C ASN A 12 -18.77 1.78 1.77
N LEU A 13 -17.59 1.67 1.18
CA LEU A 13 -16.34 1.87 1.92
C LEU A 13 -16.18 3.32 2.43
N ASP A 14 -16.76 4.30 1.72
CA ASP A 14 -16.70 5.72 2.10
C ASP A 14 -17.31 5.97 3.48
N ASP A 15 -18.40 5.28 3.82
CA ASP A 15 -19.07 5.42 5.11
C ASP A 15 -18.23 4.91 6.28
N ALA A 16 -17.28 4.02 6.01
CA ALA A 16 -16.38 3.45 7.01
C ALA A 16 -15.09 4.27 7.21
N ILE A 17 -14.78 5.19 6.29
CA ILE A 17 -13.58 6.03 6.36
C ILE A 17 -13.89 7.32 7.12
N ARG A 18 -13.22 7.51 8.27
CA ARG A 18 -13.33 8.73 9.06
C ARG A 18 -12.66 9.89 8.33
N LYS A 19 -13.41 10.98 8.15
CA LYS A 19 -12.92 12.22 7.56
C LYS A 19 -12.67 13.22 8.69
N VAL A 20 -11.40 13.65 8.84
CA VAL A 20 -10.98 14.59 9.90
C VAL A 20 -10.57 15.91 9.25
N PRO A 21 -11.38 16.95 9.35
CA PRO A 21 -11.03 18.27 8.81
C PRO A 21 -9.89 18.90 9.59
N ASP A 22 -9.17 19.78 8.94
CA ASP A 22 -8.09 20.61 9.51
C ASP A 22 -6.95 19.79 10.16
N PHE A 23 -6.61 18.63 9.62
CA PHE A 23 -5.51 17.81 10.10
C PHE A 23 -4.55 17.40 8.95
N PRO A 24 -3.20 17.48 9.12
CA PRO A 24 -2.45 17.95 10.30
C PRO A 24 -2.40 19.48 10.44
N VAL A 25 -2.89 20.22 9.45
CA VAL A 25 -2.95 21.68 9.44
C VAL A 25 -4.31 22.16 8.91
N PRO A 26 -4.75 23.38 9.23
CA PRO A 26 -6.01 23.96 8.70
C PRO A 26 -6.08 23.88 7.17
N GLY A 27 -7.26 23.52 6.64
CA GLY A 27 -7.52 23.40 5.20
C GLY A 27 -7.26 21.99 4.62
N ILE A 28 -6.69 21.07 5.38
CA ILE A 28 -6.47 19.69 4.93
C ILE A 28 -7.57 18.76 5.46
N LEU A 29 -8.20 17.99 4.56
CA LEU A 29 -9.10 16.89 4.94
C LEU A 29 -8.32 15.58 5.01
N PHE A 30 -8.18 15.05 6.22
CA PHE A 30 -7.46 13.80 6.46
C PHE A 30 -8.40 12.60 6.41
N TYR A 31 -8.05 11.60 5.61
CA TYR A 31 -8.77 10.32 5.51
C TYR A 31 -8.13 9.29 6.44
N ASP A 32 -8.79 9.03 7.56
CA ASP A 32 -8.26 8.16 8.61
C ASP A 32 -8.62 6.69 8.39
N ILE A 33 -7.68 5.94 7.85
CA ILE A 33 -7.83 4.49 7.61
C ILE A 33 -8.03 3.68 8.90
N THR A 34 -7.70 4.23 10.07
CA THR A 34 -7.84 3.49 11.33
C THR A 34 -9.28 3.17 11.67
N SER A 35 -10.23 3.95 11.18
CA SER A 35 -11.67 3.65 11.30
C SER A 35 -12.07 2.39 10.53
N VAL A 36 -11.47 2.15 9.36
CA VAL A 36 -11.66 0.91 8.58
C VAL A 36 -11.11 -0.29 9.36
N LEU A 37 -9.94 -0.14 9.99
CA LEU A 37 -9.33 -1.21 10.80
C LEU A 37 -10.15 -1.55 12.05
N ALA A 38 -10.83 -0.55 12.63
CA ALA A 38 -11.71 -0.71 13.78
C ALA A 38 -13.10 -1.28 13.43
N ASN A 39 -13.43 -1.35 12.13
CA ASN A 39 -14.69 -1.91 11.62
C ASN A 39 -14.42 -3.27 10.95
N PRO A 40 -14.81 -4.41 11.56
CA PRO A 40 -14.53 -5.75 11.03
C PRO A 40 -15.06 -5.97 9.61
N ASP A 41 -16.24 -5.43 9.28
CA ASP A 41 -16.85 -5.61 7.95
C ASP A 41 -16.12 -4.81 6.89
N ALA A 42 -15.72 -3.56 7.21
CA ALA A 42 -14.92 -2.71 6.33
C ALA A 42 -13.53 -3.32 6.06
N PHE A 43 -12.86 -3.78 7.11
CA PHE A 43 -11.56 -4.42 6.97
C PHE A 43 -11.66 -5.71 6.15
N ALA A 44 -12.66 -6.56 6.44
CA ALA A 44 -12.90 -7.77 5.67
C ALA A 44 -13.24 -7.46 4.19
N TYR A 45 -14.01 -6.39 3.93
CA TYR A 45 -14.28 -5.92 2.56
C TYR A 45 -12.99 -5.58 1.82
N CYS A 46 -12.09 -4.78 2.43
CA CYS A 46 -10.80 -4.41 1.83
C CYS A 46 -9.96 -5.66 1.49
N LEU A 47 -9.86 -6.61 2.41
CA LEU A 47 -9.10 -7.84 2.19
C LEU A 47 -9.70 -8.72 1.08
N ARG A 48 -11.04 -8.89 1.04
CA ARG A 48 -11.71 -9.64 -0.03
C ARG A 48 -11.49 -8.97 -1.39
N SER A 49 -11.62 -7.66 -1.45
CA SER A 49 -11.42 -6.89 -2.69
C SER A 49 -9.99 -7.02 -3.20
N MET A 50 -9.00 -6.85 -2.32
CA MET A 50 -7.59 -7.06 -2.66
C MET A 50 -7.34 -8.50 -3.15
N PHE A 51 -7.89 -9.50 -2.46
CA PHE A 51 -7.78 -10.90 -2.89
C PHE A 51 -8.42 -11.14 -4.25
N LYS A 52 -9.61 -10.60 -4.51
CA LYS A 52 -10.31 -10.72 -5.80
C LYS A 52 -9.51 -10.12 -6.95
N LEU A 53 -8.82 -8.98 -6.71
CA LEU A 53 -7.99 -8.31 -7.72
C LEU A 53 -6.77 -9.16 -8.12
N TYR A 54 -6.15 -9.86 -7.17
CA TYR A 54 -4.82 -10.44 -7.38
C TYR A 54 -4.73 -11.97 -7.29
N LYS A 55 -5.82 -12.69 -6.99
CA LYS A 55 -5.79 -14.16 -6.83
C LYS A 55 -5.31 -14.91 -8.09
N ASP A 56 -5.54 -14.34 -9.27
CA ASP A 56 -5.19 -14.93 -10.57
C ASP A 56 -3.96 -14.22 -11.19
N GLU A 57 -3.39 -13.23 -10.52
CA GLU A 57 -2.20 -12.51 -10.97
C GLU A 57 -0.91 -13.27 -10.59
N THR A 58 0.08 -13.21 -11.48
CA THR A 58 1.38 -13.80 -11.16
C THR A 58 2.19 -12.84 -10.30
N ILE A 59 2.09 -13.01 -8.99
CA ILE A 59 2.83 -12.29 -7.95
C ILE A 59 3.68 -13.30 -7.21
N ASP A 60 4.98 -13.05 -7.08
CA ASP A 60 5.92 -13.93 -6.37
C ASP A 60 6.16 -13.49 -4.91
N ALA A 61 5.98 -12.20 -4.61
CA ALA A 61 6.19 -11.63 -3.29
C ALA A 61 5.46 -10.28 -3.14
N VAL A 62 5.32 -9.82 -1.91
CA VAL A 62 4.72 -8.52 -1.58
C VAL A 62 5.74 -7.64 -0.87
N ALA A 63 5.85 -6.37 -1.28
CA ALA A 63 6.60 -5.33 -0.58
C ALA A 63 5.60 -4.39 0.10
N ALA A 64 5.54 -4.41 1.43
CA ALA A 64 4.58 -3.61 2.19
C ALA A 64 5.23 -2.40 2.86
N ILE A 65 4.60 -1.23 2.74
CA ILE A 65 5.14 0.05 3.23
C ILE A 65 4.72 0.30 4.68
N GLU A 66 5.69 0.70 5.50
CA GLU A 66 5.50 1.06 6.91
C GLU A 66 4.52 2.21 7.07
N SER A 67 3.58 2.08 7.95
CA SER A 67 3.31 0.94 8.83
C SER A 67 1.94 0.32 8.55
N ARG A 68 0.99 1.08 8.02
CA ARG A 68 -0.38 0.61 7.83
C ARG A 68 -0.54 -0.32 6.63
N GLY A 69 0.33 -0.22 5.61
CA GLY A 69 0.41 -1.19 4.53
C GLY A 69 0.66 -2.63 5.02
N PHE A 70 1.38 -2.80 6.12
CA PHE A 70 1.63 -4.13 6.72
C PHE A 70 0.34 -4.85 7.12
N ILE A 71 -0.66 -4.09 7.58
CA ILE A 71 -1.91 -4.63 8.12
C ILE A 71 -2.74 -5.29 7.00
N PHE A 72 -2.72 -4.73 5.81
CA PHE A 72 -3.41 -5.29 4.64
C PHE A 72 -2.58 -6.37 3.95
N ALA A 73 -1.27 -6.19 3.88
CA ALA A 73 -0.36 -7.12 3.23
C ALA A 73 -0.22 -8.45 3.97
N ALA A 74 -0.16 -8.44 5.32
CA ALA A 74 0.09 -9.65 6.09
C ALA A 74 -1.01 -10.73 5.91
N PRO A 75 -2.31 -10.43 6.07
CA PRO A 75 -3.35 -11.42 5.83
C PRO A 75 -3.45 -11.84 4.36
N PHE A 76 -3.16 -10.95 3.41
CA PHE A 76 -3.10 -11.27 1.99
C PHE A 76 -1.98 -12.27 1.67
N CYS A 77 -0.76 -12.00 2.15
CA CYS A 77 0.38 -12.90 1.99
C CYS A 77 0.14 -14.27 2.64
N HIS A 78 -0.44 -14.28 3.84
CA HIS A 78 -0.77 -15.52 4.53
C HIS A 78 -1.74 -16.38 3.70
N LYS A 79 -2.79 -15.76 3.16
CA LYS A 79 -3.82 -16.47 2.38
C LYS A 79 -3.28 -17.04 1.07
N LEU A 80 -2.32 -16.36 0.41
CA LEU A 80 -1.72 -16.78 -0.86
C LEU A 80 -0.38 -17.52 -0.69
N SER A 81 0.10 -17.69 0.55
CA SER A 81 1.43 -18.25 0.85
C SER A 81 2.58 -17.51 0.16
N LEU A 82 2.50 -16.17 0.12
CA LEU A 82 3.50 -15.30 -0.48
C LEU A 82 4.48 -14.76 0.56
N PRO A 83 5.76 -14.58 0.22
CA PRO A 83 6.71 -13.82 1.02
C PRO A 83 6.27 -12.38 1.21
N LEU A 84 6.48 -11.84 2.42
CA LEU A 84 6.24 -10.45 2.78
C LEU A 84 7.56 -9.75 3.10
N VAL A 85 7.93 -8.78 2.28
CA VAL A 85 9.12 -7.95 2.46
C VAL A 85 8.71 -6.59 3.04
N LEU A 86 9.35 -6.20 4.14
CA LEU A 86 9.01 -4.96 4.83
C LEU A 86 9.79 -3.78 4.24
N VAL A 87 9.07 -2.72 3.88
CA VAL A 87 9.61 -1.42 3.49
C VAL A 87 9.47 -0.48 4.67
N ARG A 88 10.60 -0.01 5.22
CA ARG A 88 10.59 0.76 6.47
C ARG A 88 11.30 2.11 6.33
N LYS A 89 10.98 3.03 7.22
CA LYS A 89 11.74 4.29 7.37
C LYS A 89 13.18 3.97 7.78
N LYS A 90 14.14 4.74 7.26
CA LYS A 90 15.57 4.54 7.51
C LYS A 90 15.91 4.40 9.00
N GLY A 91 16.76 3.42 9.31
CA GLY A 91 17.20 3.12 10.68
C GLY A 91 16.27 2.19 11.47
N LYS A 92 15.24 1.60 10.80
CA LYS A 92 14.32 0.67 11.45
C LYS A 92 14.62 -0.81 11.15
N LEU A 93 15.51 -1.08 10.21
CA LEU A 93 15.95 -2.44 9.88
C LEU A 93 17.41 -2.65 10.28
N PRO A 94 17.76 -3.76 10.95
CA PRO A 94 19.14 -4.10 11.23
C PRO A 94 19.84 -4.68 10.01
N GLY A 95 21.17 -4.59 9.96
CA GLY A 95 21.99 -5.23 8.93
C GLY A 95 22.02 -4.50 7.59
N LYS A 96 22.23 -5.26 6.49
CA LYS A 96 22.41 -4.69 5.15
C LYS A 96 21.09 -4.40 4.49
N THR A 97 20.88 -3.15 4.12
CA THR A 97 19.66 -2.66 3.46
C THR A 97 19.96 -1.96 2.15
N VAL A 98 19.02 -2.01 1.21
CA VAL A 98 18.93 -1.08 0.09
C VAL A 98 18.02 0.07 0.52
N SER A 99 18.39 1.31 0.21
CA SER A 99 17.62 2.49 0.60
C SER A 99 17.36 3.43 -0.57
N GLN A 100 16.27 4.18 -0.50
CA GLN A 100 15.88 5.19 -1.46
C GLN A 100 15.26 6.40 -0.76
N SER A 101 15.80 7.59 -1.05
CA SER A 101 15.20 8.85 -0.63
C SER A 101 14.13 9.29 -1.61
N TYR A 102 13.13 9.98 -1.11
CA TYR A 102 12.06 10.61 -1.89
C TYR A 102 11.67 11.94 -1.25
N ASP A 103 11.17 12.84 -2.08
CA ASP A 103 10.76 14.16 -1.64
C ASP A 103 9.39 14.10 -0.97
N LEU A 104 9.25 14.85 0.10
CA LEU A 104 8.01 15.19 0.76
C LEU A 104 7.62 16.61 0.36
N GLU A 105 6.41 17.03 0.68
CA GLU A 105 5.99 18.41 0.53
C GLU A 105 6.94 19.37 1.27
N TYR A 106 7.43 18.95 2.44
CA TYR A 106 8.46 19.65 3.22
C TYR A 106 9.60 18.68 3.56
N GLY A 107 10.76 18.84 2.87
CA GLY A 107 11.96 18.02 3.10
C GLY A 107 12.00 16.71 2.32
N SER A 108 12.75 15.75 2.82
CA SER A 108 12.90 14.42 2.23
C SER A 108 12.80 13.32 3.28
N ALA A 109 12.37 12.15 2.87
CA ALA A 109 12.39 10.94 3.69
C ALA A 109 13.13 9.83 2.98
N THR A 110 13.59 8.82 3.72
CA THR A 110 14.29 7.66 3.16
C THR A 110 13.62 6.39 3.64
N LEU A 111 13.34 5.50 2.69
CA LEU A 111 12.87 4.14 2.94
C LEU A 111 14.04 3.15 2.77
N GLU A 112 13.92 2.00 3.41
CA GLU A 112 14.86 0.91 3.31
C GLU A 112 14.17 -0.45 3.30
N MET A 113 14.81 -1.44 2.69
CA MET A 113 14.42 -2.84 2.65
C MET A 113 15.65 -3.70 2.88
N HIS A 114 15.50 -4.89 3.49
CA HIS A 114 16.59 -5.86 3.54
C HIS A 114 16.96 -6.32 2.12
N GLU A 115 18.22 -6.16 1.75
CA GLU A 115 18.70 -6.60 0.43
C GLU A 115 18.56 -8.12 0.26
N ALA A 116 18.76 -8.88 1.35
CA ALA A 116 18.67 -10.34 1.35
C ALA A 116 17.25 -10.89 1.11
N ASP A 117 16.22 -10.08 1.37
CA ASP A 117 14.82 -10.49 1.21
C ASP A 117 14.29 -10.21 -0.21
N ILE A 118 15.08 -9.51 -1.04
CA ILE A 118 14.70 -9.17 -2.41
C ILE A 118 15.30 -10.19 -3.38
N VAL A 119 14.44 -10.98 -4.01
CA VAL A 119 14.90 -12.02 -4.96
C VAL A 119 14.88 -11.46 -6.38
N PRO A 120 16.05 -11.42 -7.08
CA PRO A 120 16.13 -10.95 -8.45
C PRO A 120 15.20 -11.73 -9.41
N GLY A 121 14.59 -11.03 -10.35
CA GLY A 121 13.68 -11.60 -11.36
C GLY A 121 12.25 -11.84 -10.85
N LYS A 122 12.01 -11.80 -9.55
CA LYS A 122 10.69 -12.03 -8.96
C LYS A 122 9.77 -10.81 -9.11
N ARG A 123 8.48 -11.08 -9.20
CA ARG A 123 7.39 -10.11 -9.42
C ARG A 123 6.79 -9.70 -8.09
N TYR A 124 6.86 -8.40 -7.80
CA TYR A 124 6.43 -7.83 -6.53
C TYR A 124 5.16 -6.99 -6.69
N LEU A 125 4.18 -7.24 -5.81
CA LEU A 125 3.09 -6.30 -5.52
C LEU A 125 3.56 -5.36 -4.40
N ILE A 126 3.45 -4.04 -4.62
CA ILE A 126 3.70 -3.03 -3.57
C ILE A 126 2.38 -2.70 -2.89
N VAL A 127 2.35 -2.72 -1.56
CA VAL A 127 1.12 -2.51 -0.78
C VAL A 127 1.29 -1.37 0.21
N ASP A 128 0.36 -0.42 0.15
CA ASP A 128 0.20 0.63 1.16
C ASP A 128 -1.28 0.76 1.55
N ASP A 129 -1.60 1.56 2.56
CA ASP A 129 -2.97 1.87 2.97
C ASP A 129 -3.57 3.04 2.19
N LEU A 130 -2.74 4.05 1.91
CA LEU A 130 -3.13 5.26 1.21
C LEU A 130 -2.02 5.73 0.28
N ILE A 131 -2.38 6.09 -0.94
CA ILE A 131 -1.47 6.77 -1.87
C ILE A 131 -1.87 8.24 -2.02
N ALA A 132 -0.94 9.14 -1.64
CA ALA A 132 -1.07 10.59 -1.77
C ALA A 132 -0.29 11.09 -2.99
N THR A 133 1.00 11.39 -2.84
CA THR A 133 1.87 11.86 -3.93
C THR A 133 2.56 10.75 -4.71
N GLY A 134 2.49 9.49 -4.23
CA GLY A 134 3.16 8.34 -4.84
C GLY A 134 4.64 8.18 -4.51
N GLY A 135 5.22 9.08 -3.71
CA GLY A 135 6.66 9.07 -3.40
C GLY A 135 7.14 7.78 -2.74
N THR A 136 6.40 7.25 -1.75
CA THR A 136 6.74 5.99 -1.05
C THR A 136 6.69 4.78 -1.98
N VAL A 137 5.64 4.68 -2.79
CA VAL A 137 5.45 3.59 -3.76
C VAL A 137 6.54 3.64 -4.82
N ASN A 138 6.84 4.82 -5.38
CA ASN A 138 7.90 4.99 -6.36
C ASN A 138 9.29 4.67 -5.78
N ALA A 139 9.61 5.15 -4.57
CA ALA A 139 10.87 4.81 -3.89
C ALA A 139 11.03 3.30 -3.70
N THR A 140 9.95 2.61 -3.31
CA THR A 140 9.89 1.16 -3.17
C THR A 140 10.15 0.47 -4.51
N ALA A 141 9.47 0.90 -5.57
CA ALA A 141 9.67 0.37 -6.92
C ALA A 141 11.12 0.54 -7.42
N GLN A 142 11.75 1.69 -7.15
CA GLN A 142 13.14 1.92 -7.51
C GLN A 142 14.10 1.00 -6.75
N MET A 143 13.88 0.74 -5.45
CA MET A 143 14.69 -0.21 -4.68
C MET A 143 14.58 -1.62 -5.24
N LEU A 144 13.37 -2.09 -5.56
CA LEU A 144 13.15 -3.39 -6.19
C LEU A 144 13.87 -3.52 -7.53
N ARG A 145 13.74 -2.50 -8.42
CA ARG A 145 14.41 -2.48 -9.72
C ARG A 145 15.94 -2.51 -9.60
N ARG A 146 16.52 -1.76 -8.65
CA ARG A 146 17.98 -1.80 -8.38
C ARG A 146 18.46 -3.18 -7.95
N CYS A 147 17.64 -3.92 -7.23
CA CYS A 147 17.89 -5.30 -6.85
C CYS A 147 17.49 -6.30 -7.96
N LYS A 148 17.22 -5.82 -9.18
CA LYS A 148 16.82 -6.65 -10.35
C LYS A 148 15.50 -7.41 -10.14
N ALA A 149 14.67 -7.01 -9.20
CA ALA A 149 13.31 -7.48 -9.03
C ALA A 149 12.34 -6.64 -9.88
N GLN A 150 11.13 -7.16 -10.09
CA GLN A 150 10.12 -6.56 -10.95
C GLN A 150 8.93 -6.05 -10.13
N PRO A 151 8.83 -4.76 -9.81
CA PRO A 151 7.58 -4.21 -9.30
C PRO A 151 6.55 -4.23 -10.44
N VAL A 152 5.53 -5.06 -10.31
CA VAL A 152 4.55 -5.28 -11.39
C VAL A 152 3.27 -4.48 -11.18
N ARG A 153 2.92 -4.18 -9.93
CA ARG A 153 1.71 -3.46 -9.58
C ARG A 153 1.82 -2.87 -8.17
N ALA A 154 1.05 -1.83 -7.90
CA ALA A 154 0.83 -1.31 -6.55
C ALA A 154 -0.64 -1.44 -6.16
N PHE A 155 -0.90 -1.47 -4.86
CA PHE A 155 -2.22 -1.47 -4.25
C PHE A 155 -2.27 -0.50 -3.09
N SER A 156 -3.37 0.24 -3.00
CA SER A 156 -3.74 1.03 -1.83
C SER A 156 -5.24 0.94 -1.57
N VAL A 157 -5.66 1.07 -0.33
CA VAL A 157 -7.09 1.16 -0.02
C VAL A 157 -7.64 2.50 -0.48
N ILE A 158 -6.92 3.59 -0.20
CA ILE A 158 -7.33 4.96 -0.53
C ILE A 158 -6.36 5.55 -1.55
N GLY A 159 -6.90 6.19 -2.59
CA GLY A 159 -6.16 7.00 -3.55
C GLY A 159 -6.56 8.47 -3.49
N LEU A 160 -5.57 9.38 -3.61
CA LEU A 160 -5.76 10.82 -3.69
C LEU A 160 -5.24 11.36 -5.04
N PRO A 161 -5.96 11.12 -6.17
CA PRO A 161 -5.47 11.43 -7.51
C PRO A 161 -5.23 12.95 -7.73
N PHE A 162 -5.88 13.82 -6.97
CA PHE A 162 -5.63 15.26 -7.02
C PHE A 162 -4.20 15.64 -6.61
N LEU A 163 -3.47 14.76 -5.90
CA LEU A 163 -2.04 14.91 -5.58
C LEU A 163 -1.11 14.34 -6.67
N ASN A 164 -1.66 13.97 -7.84
CA ASN A 164 -0.92 13.57 -9.03
C ASN A 164 0.02 12.36 -8.85
N TYR A 165 -0.32 11.38 -8.00
CA TYR A 165 0.52 10.20 -7.77
C TYR A 165 0.82 9.41 -9.06
N HIS A 166 -0.05 9.42 -10.06
CA HIS A 166 0.18 8.78 -11.36
C HIS A 166 1.46 9.29 -12.04
N LYS A 167 1.76 10.59 -11.90
CA LYS A 167 3.00 11.17 -12.44
C LYS A 167 4.25 10.59 -11.75
N ALA A 168 4.18 10.37 -10.44
CA ALA A 168 5.29 9.79 -9.68
C ALA A 168 5.50 8.32 -9.98
N LEU A 169 4.42 7.56 -10.25
CA LEU A 169 4.47 6.13 -10.53
C LEU A 169 4.94 5.80 -11.96
N GLY A 170 4.73 6.73 -12.92
CA GLY A 170 5.03 6.48 -14.34
C GLY A 170 4.24 5.30 -14.88
N ASP A 171 4.96 4.26 -15.35
CA ASP A 171 4.34 3.06 -15.95
C ASP A 171 3.89 2.00 -14.92
N LEU A 172 4.13 2.21 -13.62
CA LEU A 172 3.70 1.26 -12.60
C LEU A 172 2.19 1.38 -12.36
N PRO A 173 1.39 0.38 -12.73
CA PRO A 173 -0.04 0.42 -12.49
C PRO A 173 -0.36 0.31 -11.00
N ILE A 174 -1.41 1.01 -10.58
CA ILE A 174 -1.93 0.97 -9.22
C ILE A 174 -3.42 0.72 -9.22
N ASP A 175 -3.87 -0.10 -8.28
CA ASP A 175 -5.27 -0.32 -7.96
C ASP A 175 -5.59 0.32 -6.61
N THR A 176 -6.69 1.03 -6.54
CA THR A 176 -7.23 1.64 -5.32
C THR A 176 -8.68 1.15 -5.12
N LEU A 177 -9.12 1.02 -3.88
CA LEU A 177 -10.50 0.62 -3.61
C LEU A 177 -11.46 1.81 -3.59
N ILE A 178 -10.95 2.98 -3.22
CA ILE A 178 -11.69 4.23 -3.24
C ILE A 178 -10.76 5.39 -3.59
N GLU A 179 -11.27 6.37 -4.32
CA GLU A 179 -10.53 7.58 -4.69
C GLU A 179 -11.29 8.84 -4.28
N TYR A 180 -10.54 9.82 -3.80
CA TYR A 180 -11.05 11.15 -3.50
C TYR A 180 -10.40 12.17 -4.45
N PHE A 181 -11.20 12.97 -5.15
CA PHE A 181 -10.77 13.85 -6.24
C PHE A 181 -10.64 15.33 -5.84
N GLY A 182 -10.77 15.65 -4.55
CA GLY A 182 -10.64 17.00 -4.00
C GLY A 182 -10.49 16.96 -2.49
N GLU A 183 -10.11 18.13 -1.95
CA GLU A 183 -10.08 18.40 -0.51
C GLU A 183 -11.46 18.75 0.04
#